data_1a2e964b03ddcf36af5b5dda23d9d535
#
_entry.id   1a2e964b03ddcf36af5b5dda23d9d535
#
_cell.length_a   1.000
_cell.length_b   1.000
_cell.length_c   1.000
_cell.angle_alpha   90.00
_cell.angle_beta   90.00
_cell.angle_gamma   90.00
#
_symmetry.space_group_name_H-M   'P 1'
#
loop_
_entity.id
_entity.type
_entity.pdbx_description
1 polymer ?
#
loop_
_entity_poly.entity_id
_entity_poly.type
_entity_poly.pdbx_seq_one_letter_code
_entity_poly.pdbx_strand_id
1 'polypeptide(L)'
;MNNAEALLAAAREAAEQAHCPYSNFHVGAAVRCTDGTVVIGCNVENASYGLTICAERVALFNCVAQGLQPLELAVSCVDAQEDAPLASRMPCGACRQVMQELMPNSAIIHIDGIGERRINQLLPEGFRLN
;
A
#
# COMPACT_ATOMS: atom_id res chain seq x y z
N MET A 1 1.05 -19.56 8.86
CA MET A 1 1.32 -18.12 9.00
C MET A 1 0.05 -17.39 9.41
N ASN A 2 0.17 -16.28 10.15
CA ASN A 2 -0.98 -15.49 10.54
C ASN A 2 -1.46 -14.60 9.39
N ASN A 3 -2.60 -13.91 9.59
CA ASN A 3 -3.20 -13.08 8.55
C ASN A 3 -2.27 -11.94 8.10
N ALA A 4 -1.54 -11.33 9.03
CA ALA A 4 -0.61 -10.23 8.70
C ALA A 4 0.53 -10.74 7.82
N GLU A 5 1.12 -11.89 8.18
CA GLU A 5 2.20 -12.48 7.38
C GLU A 5 1.73 -12.93 6.00
N ALA A 6 0.51 -13.48 5.92
CA ALA A 6 -0.07 -13.88 4.64
C ALA A 6 -0.28 -12.65 3.74
N LEU A 7 -0.74 -11.54 4.32
CA LEU A 7 -0.96 -10.31 3.57
C LEU A 7 0.38 -9.70 3.12
N LEU A 8 1.39 -9.71 3.98
CA LEU A 8 2.74 -9.25 3.62
C LEU A 8 3.34 -10.11 2.52
N ALA A 9 3.15 -11.44 2.57
CA ALA A 9 3.62 -12.34 1.53
C ALA A 9 2.97 -12.02 0.17
N ALA A 10 1.67 -11.73 0.18
CA ALA A 10 0.96 -11.33 -1.03
C ALA A 10 1.50 -10.01 -1.58
N ALA A 11 1.83 -9.06 -0.71
CA ALA A 11 2.42 -7.78 -1.12
C ALA A 11 3.80 -7.99 -1.77
N ARG A 12 4.64 -8.84 -1.18
CA ARG A 12 5.96 -9.15 -1.73
C ARG A 12 5.85 -9.77 -3.11
N GLU A 13 4.91 -10.70 -3.27
CA GLU A 13 4.68 -11.35 -4.57
C GLU A 13 4.17 -10.34 -5.60
N ALA A 14 3.26 -9.45 -5.21
CA ALA A 14 2.73 -8.43 -6.10
C ALA A 14 3.83 -7.51 -6.64
N ALA A 15 4.88 -7.25 -5.86
CA ALA A 15 5.99 -6.41 -6.27
C ALA A 15 6.70 -6.93 -7.53
N GLU A 16 6.64 -8.23 -7.80
CA GLU A 16 7.24 -8.83 -8.99
C GLU A 16 6.64 -8.30 -10.28
N GLN A 17 5.41 -7.81 -10.24
CA GLN A 17 4.72 -7.27 -11.42
C GLN A 17 4.95 -5.77 -11.61
N ALA A 18 5.71 -5.11 -10.75
CA ALA A 18 5.89 -3.66 -10.80
C ALA A 18 6.42 -3.19 -12.15
N HIS A 19 5.82 -2.12 -12.65
CA HIS A 19 6.32 -1.43 -13.85
C HIS A 19 7.15 -0.24 -13.36
N CYS A 20 8.46 -0.47 -13.18
CA CYS A 20 9.36 0.54 -12.62
C CYS A 20 10.66 0.68 -13.42
N PRO A 21 10.56 0.97 -14.74
CA PRO A 21 11.75 1.03 -15.62
C PRO A 21 12.68 2.21 -15.30
N TYR A 22 12.19 3.22 -14.58
CA TYR A 22 12.98 4.40 -14.26
C TYR A 22 13.75 4.27 -12.96
N SER A 23 13.13 3.70 -11.92
CA SER A 23 13.75 3.59 -10.60
C SER A 23 14.34 2.21 -10.32
N ASN A 24 13.84 1.17 -10.97
CA ASN A 24 14.09 -0.24 -10.65
C ASN A 24 13.74 -0.58 -9.19
N PHE A 25 12.85 0.21 -8.57
CA PHE A 25 12.44 0.03 -7.18
C PHE A 25 11.02 -0.57 -7.16
N HIS A 26 10.94 -1.87 -6.87
CA HIS A 26 9.71 -2.64 -6.91
C HIS A 26 8.97 -2.55 -5.59
N VAL A 27 7.71 -2.13 -5.64
CA VAL A 27 6.84 -2.07 -4.47
C VAL A 27 5.58 -2.87 -4.77
N GLY A 28 5.16 -3.68 -3.81
CA GLY A 28 3.91 -4.40 -3.88
C GLY A 28 3.01 -4.05 -2.73
N ALA A 29 1.71 -4.16 -2.95
CA ALA A 29 0.71 -3.96 -1.92
C ALA A 29 -0.37 -5.04 -2.03
N ALA A 30 -0.96 -5.38 -0.90
CA ALA A 30 -2.07 -6.32 -0.84
C ALA A 30 -3.10 -5.76 0.13
N VAL A 31 -4.36 -5.80 -0.26
CA VAL A 31 -5.48 -5.28 0.54
C VAL A 31 -6.44 -6.43 0.83
N ARG A 32 -6.73 -6.65 2.12
CA ARG A 32 -7.79 -7.55 2.52
C ARG A 32 -9.08 -6.76 2.62
N CYS A 33 -10.11 -7.25 1.96
CA CYS A 33 -11.43 -6.63 1.96
C CYS A 33 -12.31 -7.24 3.04
N THR A 34 -13.44 -6.58 3.32
CA THR A 34 -14.36 -7.02 4.37
C THR A 34 -14.94 -8.42 4.12
N ASP A 35 -15.02 -8.84 2.86
CA ASP A 35 -15.50 -10.18 2.50
C ASP A 35 -14.39 -11.24 2.50
N GLY A 36 -13.17 -10.87 2.86
CA GLY A 36 -12.02 -11.77 2.89
C GLY A 36 -11.21 -11.81 1.60
N THR A 37 -11.69 -11.19 0.52
CA THR A 37 -10.95 -11.13 -0.74
C THR A 37 -9.65 -10.35 -0.57
N VAL A 38 -8.56 -10.83 -1.16
CA VAL A 38 -7.30 -10.12 -1.19
C VAL A 38 -7.06 -9.57 -2.60
N VAL A 39 -6.84 -8.27 -2.68
CA VAL A 39 -6.61 -7.55 -3.95
C VAL A 39 -5.18 -7.01 -3.92
N ILE A 40 -4.43 -7.22 -4.99
CA ILE A 40 -3.03 -6.81 -5.05
C ILE A 40 -2.83 -5.59 -5.96
N GLY A 41 -1.70 -4.93 -5.77
CA GLY A 41 -1.25 -3.85 -6.63
C GLY A 41 0.27 -3.74 -6.59
N CYS A 42 0.82 -3.07 -7.58
CA CYS A 42 2.25 -2.79 -7.66
C CYS A 42 2.44 -1.37 -8.17
N ASN A 43 3.62 -0.81 -8.00
CA ASN A 43 3.87 0.53 -8.51
C ASN A 43 3.93 0.52 -10.05
N VAL A 44 3.37 1.55 -10.63
CA VAL A 44 3.32 1.74 -12.09
C VAL A 44 3.89 3.13 -12.39
N GLU A 45 5.10 3.14 -12.90
CA GLU A 45 5.82 4.37 -13.23
C GLU A 45 5.47 4.85 -14.63
N ASN A 46 5.68 6.13 -14.84
CA ASN A 46 5.42 6.78 -16.12
C ASN A 46 6.57 7.75 -16.39
N ALA A 47 6.92 7.91 -17.66
CA ALA A 47 7.90 8.94 -18.07
C ALA A 47 7.45 10.34 -17.63
N SER A 48 6.15 10.57 -17.58
CA SER A 48 5.59 11.75 -16.93
C SER A 48 5.46 11.43 -15.45
N TYR A 49 6.42 11.85 -14.65
CA TYR A 49 6.57 11.46 -13.26
C TYR A 49 5.31 11.70 -12.41
N GLY A 50 4.57 12.77 -12.70
CA GLY A 50 3.34 13.07 -11.99
C GLY A 50 2.24 12.04 -12.19
N LEU A 51 2.35 11.17 -13.17
CA LEU A 51 1.38 10.11 -13.46
C LEU A 51 1.75 8.78 -12.81
N THR A 52 2.92 8.68 -12.20
CA THR A 52 3.36 7.47 -11.48
C THR A 52 2.42 7.20 -10.31
N ILE A 53 1.99 5.95 -10.18
CA ILE A 53 1.08 5.54 -9.10
C ILE A 53 1.78 4.51 -8.21
N CYS A 54 1.74 4.74 -6.90
CA CYS A 54 2.30 3.83 -5.92
C CYS A 54 1.46 2.55 -5.81
N ALA A 55 2.10 1.46 -5.39
CA ALA A 55 1.47 0.15 -5.25
C ALA A 55 0.20 0.20 -4.39
N GLU A 56 0.22 0.94 -3.30
CA GLU A 56 -0.91 1.03 -2.37
C GLU A 56 -2.14 1.60 -3.06
N ARG A 57 -1.97 2.67 -3.87
CA ARG A 57 -3.11 3.26 -4.58
C ARG A 57 -3.61 2.36 -5.70
N VAL A 58 -2.72 1.65 -6.39
CA VAL A 58 -3.14 0.68 -7.41
C VAL A 58 -4.03 -0.38 -6.79
N ALA A 59 -3.61 -0.94 -5.65
CA ALA A 59 -4.40 -1.96 -4.94
C ALA A 59 -5.75 -1.41 -4.47
N LEU A 60 -5.76 -0.22 -3.88
CA LEU A 60 -6.98 0.41 -3.36
C LEU A 60 -7.96 0.76 -4.47
N PHE A 61 -7.46 1.31 -5.59
CA PHE A 61 -8.30 1.64 -6.74
C PHE A 61 -8.88 0.37 -7.36
N ASN A 62 -8.10 -0.70 -7.38
CA ASN A 62 -8.58 -2.00 -7.87
C ASN A 62 -9.72 -2.53 -6.98
N CYS A 63 -9.64 -2.35 -5.66
CA CYS A 63 -10.74 -2.69 -4.75
C CYS A 63 -12.02 -1.93 -5.12
N VAL A 64 -11.90 -0.63 -5.30
CA VAL A 64 -13.04 0.23 -5.65
C VAL A 64 -13.67 -0.24 -6.97
N ALA A 65 -12.84 -0.51 -7.98
CA ALA A 65 -13.31 -0.93 -9.30
C ALA A 65 -14.06 -2.26 -9.24
N GLN A 66 -13.72 -3.12 -8.28
CA GLN A 66 -14.38 -4.42 -8.08
C GLN A 66 -15.57 -4.35 -7.12
N GLY A 67 -15.89 -3.18 -6.59
CA GLY A 67 -17.00 -3.03 -5.64
C GLY A 67 -16.71 -3.60 -4.26
N LEU A 68 -15.42 -3.72 -3.91
CA LEU A 68 -14.99 -4.30 -2.64
C LEU A 68 -14.62 -3.19 -1.64
N GLN A 69 -14.79 -3.49 -0.35
CA GLN A 69 -14.48 -2.54 0.73
C GLN A 69 -13.13 -2.87 1.35
N PRO A 70 -12.11 -2.02 1.19
CA PRO A 70 -10.80 -2.25 1.80
C PRO A 70 -10.88 -2.21 3.32
N LEU A 71 -10.21 -3.14 3.99
CA LEU A 71 -10.22 -3.26 5.44
C LEU A 71 -8.80 -3.16 6.04
N GLU A 72 -7.81 -3.77 5.39
CA GLU A 72 -6.46 -3.88 5.90
C GLU A 72 -5.50 -3.91 4.72
N LEU A 73 -4.31 -3.31 4.87
CA LEU A 73 -3.36 -3.21 3.77
C LEU A 73 -1.95 -3.58 4.23
N ALA A 74 -1.22 -4.29 3.38
CA ALA A 74 0.21 -4.52 3.55
C ALA A 74 0.96 -3.92 2.36
N VAL A 75 2.12 -3.34 2.62
CA VAL A 75 3.00 -2.78 1.60
C VAL A 75 4.42 -3.29 1.80
N SER A 76 5.08 -3.64 0.71
CA SER A 76 6.46 -4.13 0.74
C SER A 76 7.31 -3.45 -0.32
N CYS A 77 8.36 -2.77 0.12
CA CYS A 77 9.40 -2.21 -0.73
C CYS A 77 10.53 -3.24 -0.80
N VAL A 78 10.39 -4.23 -1.69
CA VAL A 78 11.27 -5.41 -1.70
C VAL A 78 12.72 -5.08 -2.02
N ASP A 79 12.98 -3.95 -2.70
CA ASP A 79 14.33 -3.54 -3.08
C ASP A 79 14.99 -2.61 -2.05
N ALA A 80 14.28 -2.24 -0.98
CA ALA A 80 14.85 -1.38 0.05
C ALA A 80 16.00 -2.08 0.75
N GLN A 81 17.13 -1.39 0.90
CA GLN A 81 18.28 -1.91 1.61
C GLN A 81 17.93 -2.10 3.09
N GLU A 82 18.56 -3.10 3.72
CA GLU A 82 18.29 -3.40 5.13
C GLU A 82 18.58 -2.21 6.03
N ASP A 83 19.60 -1.43 5.72
CA ASP A 83 20.02 -0.25 6.47
C ASP A 83 19.38 1.06 5.96
N ALA A 84 18.43 0.98 5.02
CA ALA A 84 17.75 2.16 4.51
C ALA A 84 16.96 2.87 5.61
N PRO A 85 16.81 4.21 5.52
CA PRO A 85 15.96 4.93 6.48
C PRO A 85 14.55 4.36 6.48
N LEU A 86 13.92 4.28 7.67
CA LEU A 86 12.56 3.75 7.79
C LEU A 86 11.59 4.50 6.86
N ALA A 87 11.80 5.82 6.70
CA ALA A 87 10.95 6.65 5.86
C ALA A 87 10.88 6.15 4.40
N SER A 88 11.91 5.45 3.91
CA SER A 88 11.93 4.95 2.54
C SER A 88 10.94 3.81 2.30
N ARG A 89 10.44 3.18 3.37
CA ARG A 89 9.46 2.09 3.29
C ARG A 89 8.04 2.53 3.64
N MET A 90 7.91 3.76 4.16
CA MET A 90 6.61 4.27 4.59
C MET A 90 5.76 4.67 3.39
N PRO A 91 4.43 4.54 3.50
CA PRO A 91 3.55 5.03 2.43
C PRO A 91 3.69 6.54 2.27
N CYS A 92 3.68 7.02 1.03
CA CYS A 92 3.76 8.45 0.76
C CYS A 92 2.49 9.19 1.19
N GLY A 93 2.54 10.51 1.23
CA GLY A 93 1.39 11.32 1.65
C GLY A 93 0.14 11.10 0.81
N ALA A 94 0.30 10.98 -0.52
CA ALA A 94 -0.83 10.73 -1.42
C ALA A 94 -1.51 9.40 -1.08
N CYS A 95 -0.72 8.35 -0.82
CA CYS A 95 -1.27 7.05 -0.44
C CYS A 95 -1.99 7.11 0.89
N ARG A 96 -1.45 7.85 1.87
CA ARG A 96 -2.09 8.00 3.18
C ARG A 96 -3.44 8.71 3.06
N GLN A 97 -3.53 9.70 2.20
CA GLN A 97 -4.79 10.41 1.94
C GLN A 97 -5.83 9.47 1.32
N VAL A 98 -5.41 8.65 0.35
CA VAL A 98 -6.32 7.69 -0.30
C VAL A 98 -6.76 6.61 0.69
N MET A 99 -5.84 6.12 1.54
CA MET A 99 -6.19 5.18 2.61
C MET A 99 -7.26 5.75 3.53
N GLN A 100 -7.11 7.00 3.94
CA GLN A 100 -8.06 7.66 4.83
C GLN A 100 -9.45 7.77 4.19
N GLU A 101 -9.51 8.03 2.89
CA GLU A 101 -10.79 8.14 2.18
C GLU A 101 -11.51 6.80 2.09
N LEU A 102 -10.77 5.71 1.84
CA LEU A 102 -11.36 4.43 1.44
C LEU A 102 -11.43 3.40 2.56
N MET A 103 -10.68 3.56 3.63
CA MET A 103 -10.57 2.56 4.70
C MET A 103 -11.02 3.14 6.04
N PRO A 104 -11.41 2.29 7.01
CA PRO A 104 -11.70 2.78 8.37
C PRO A 104 -10.46 3.46 8.97
N ASN A 105 -10.65 4.53 9.75
CA ASN A 105 -9.54 5.26 10.39
C ASN A 105 -8.67 4.37 11.27
N SER A 106 -9.25 3.34 11.85
CA SER A 106 -8.53 2.40 12.72
C SER A 106 -7.92 1.24 11.94
N ALA A 107 -8.04 1.23 10.60
CA ALA A 107 -7.49 0.16 9.78
C ALA A 107 -5.98 0.03 9.99
N ILE A 108 -5.50 -1.20 9.93
CA ILE A 108 -4.08 -1.51 10.15
C ILE A 108 -3.37 -1.57 8.81
N ILE A 109 -2.25 -0.86 8.76
CA ILE A 109 -1.34 -0.87 7.63
C ILE A 109 -0.07 -1.59 8.08
N HIS A 110 0.23 -2.71 7.43
CA HIS A 110 1.43 -3.50 7.70
C HIS A 110 2.53 -3.05 6.74
N ILE A 111 3.63 -2.54 7.28
CA ILE A 111 4.74 -2.03 6.50
C ILE A 111 5.90 -3.01 6.65
N ASP A 112 6.23 -3.70 5.57
CA ASP A 112 7.24 -4.75 5.57
C ASP A 112 8.58 -4.21 6.08
N GLY A 113 9.14 -4.88 7.09
CA GLY A 113 10.39 -4.47 7.72
C GLY A 113 10.25 -3.41 8.80
N ILE A 114 9.03 -2.90 9.06
CA ILE A 114 8.78 -1.87 10.07
C ILE A 114 7.77 -2.35 11.12
N GLY A 115 6.60 -2.81 10.68
CA GLY A 115 5.54 -3.22 11.59
C GLY A 115 4.21 -2.58 11.24
N GLU A 116 3.34 -2.46 12.24
CA GLU A 116 1.98 -1.97 12.06
C GLU A 116 1.87 -0.48 12.34
N ARG A 117 0.98 0.16 11.59
CA ARG A 117 0.52 1.53 11.87
C ARG A 117 -0.96 1.61 11.58
N ARG A 118 -1.67 2.46 12.31
CA ARG A 118 -3.07 2.77 11.99
C ARG A 118 -3.11 4.01 11.10
N ILE A 119 -4.16 4.13 10.29
CA ILE A 119 -4.30 5.27 9.38
C ILE A 119 -4.24 6.58 10.14
N ASN A 120 -4.91 6.68 11.30
CA ASN A 120 -4.91 7.91 12.09
C ASN A 120 -3.52 8.24 12.68
N GLN A 121 -2.60 7.30 12.72
CA GLN A 121 -1.20 7.57 13.08
C GLN A 121 -0.40 8.06 11.87
N LEU A 122 -0.73 7.54 10.68
CA LEU A 122 -0.03 7.91 9.45
C LEU A 122 -0.47 9.27 8.90
N LEU A 123 -1.71 9.66 9.17
CA LEU A 123 -2.28 10.92 8.70
C LEU A 123 -3.14 11.55 9.80
N PRO A 124 -2.52 12.07 10.86
CA PRO A 124 -3.28 12.74 11.91
C PRO A 124 -3.95 14.01 11.38
N GLU A 125 -5.21 14.24 11.75
CA GLU A 125 -5.99 15.39 11.31
C GLU A 125 -6.01 15.52 9.78
N GLY A 126 -6.16 14.39 9.08
CA GLY A 126 -6.17 14.39 7.63
C GLY A 126 -7.40 15.08 7.03
N PHE A 127 -7.24 15.56 5.82
CA PHE A 127 -8.30 16.29 5.10
C PHE A 127 -9.51 15.40 4.83
N ARG A 128 -10.71 15.93 5.13
CA ARG A 128 -12.01 15.32 4.80
C ARG A 128 -12.97 16.41 4.38
N LEU A 129 -13.92 16.04 3.55
CA LEU A 129 -14.99 16.97 3.16
C LEU A 129 -16.18 16.93 4.12
N ASN A 130 -16.28 15.86 4.92
CA ASN A 130 -17.40 15.71 5.87
C ASN A 130 -16.96 15.05 7.16
#